data_db70a886fb682497b4589cb423c38ab9
#
_entry.id   db70a886fb682497b4589cb423c38ab9
#
_cell.length_a   1.000
_cell.length_b   1.000
_cell.length_c   1.000
_cell.angle_alpha   90.00
_cell.angle_beta   90.00
_cell.angle_gamma   90.00
#
_symmetry.space_group_name_H-M   'P 1'
#
loop_
_entity.id
_entity.type
_entity.pdbx_description
1 polymer ?
#
loop_
_entity_poly.entity_id
_entity_poly.type
_entity_poly.pdbx_seq_one_letter_code
_entity_poly.pdbx_strand_id
1 'polypeptide(L)'
;MTNQKIESLLSELFEEWAGVPPTLILPLAPSASTRIYYRLSNGDKVAVGAFNADRKENAAFLSFSKHFKNKELPVPEIYVERLEENVYLQEDLGATTLYSYLLQKGDLFPDYLIQIYKKVVEQLAHLQIEGGAEIDYSV
;
A
#
# COMPACT_ATOMS: atom_id res chain seq x y z
N MET A 1 -7.45 19.34 -3.23
CA MET A 1 -7.99 18.52 -4.34
C MET A 1 -9.29 17.89 -3.86
N THR A 2 -10.33 17.88 -4.68
CA THR A 2 -11.60 17.23 -4.32
C THR A 2 -11.54 15.73 -4.47
N ASN A 3 -12.35 14.98 -3.69
CA ASN A 3 -12.43 13.53 -3.80
C ASN A 3 -12.75 13.07 -5.23
N GLN A 4 -13.67 13.75 -5.90
CA GLN A 4 -14.05 13.45 -7.29
C GLN A 4 -12.86 13.56 -8.26
N LYS A 5 -11.98 14.54 -8.06
CA LYS A 5 -10.77 14.69 -8.88
C LYS A 5 -9.76 13.59 -8.58
N ILE A 6 -9.60 13.20 -7.31
CA ILE A 6 -8.74 12.08 -6.92
C ILE A 6 -9.24 10.78 -7.56
N GLU A 7 -10.52 10.49 -7.47
CA GLU A 7 -11.13 9.30 -8.08
C GLU A 7 -10.93 9.26 -9.60
N SER A 8 -11.07 10.41 -10.29
CA SER A 8 -10.82 10.52 -11.74
C SER A 8 -9.37 10.16 -12.09
N LEU A 9 -8.40 10.75 -11.37
CA LEU A 9 -6.97 10.46 -11.58
C LEU A 9 -6.64 8.98 -11.31
N LEU A 10 -7.16 8.42 -10.22
CA LEU A 10 -6.95 7.01 -9.89
C LEU A 10 -7.62 6.08 -10.91
N SER A 11 -8.77 6.46 -11.48
CA SER A 11 -9.43 5.74 -12.56
C SER A 11 -8.56 5.68 -13.82
N GLU A 12 -7.95 6.81 -14.19
CA GLU A 12 -7.02 6.88 -15.33
C GLU A 12 -5.78 6.00 -15.10
N LEU A 13 -5.20 6.04 -13.90
CA LEU A 13 -4.07 5.16 -13.56
C LEU A 13 -4.46 3.68 -13.62
N PHE A 14 -5.64 3.36 -13.12
CA PHE A 14 -6.13 1.98 -13.17
C PHE A 14 -6.30 1.50 -14.60
N GLU A 15 -6.87 2.32 -15.49
CA GLU A 15 -7.02 1.99 -16.91
C GLU A 15 -5.66 1.84 -17.60
N GLU A 16 -4.69 2.70 -17.27
CA GLU A 16 -3.31 2.59 -17.77
C GLU A 16 -2.67 1.25 -17.39
N TRP A 17 -2.87 0.80 -16.16
CA TRP A 17 -2.32 -0.46 -15.66
C TRP A 17 -3.10 -1.70 -16.15
N ALA A 18 -4.43 -1.67 -16.02
CA ALA A 18 -5.29 -2.83 -16.26
C ALA A 18 -5.70 -3.00 -17.73
N GLY A 19 -5.59 -1.93 -18.55
CA GLY A 19 -6.08 -1.88 -19.93
C GLY A 19 -7.60 -1.67 -20.06
N VAL A 20 -8.30 -1.56 -18.93
CA VAL A 20 -9.75 -1.32 -18.85
C VAL A 20 -10.04 -0.38 -17.67
N PRO A 21 -11.08 0.49 -17.78
CA PRO A 21 -11.45 1.36 -16.66
C PRO A 21 -11.99 0.55 -15.47
N PRO A 22 -11.90 1.05 -14.24
CA PRO A 22 -12.49 0.38 -13.09
C PRO A 22 -14.02 0.39 -13.19
N THR A 23 -14.67 -0.70 -12.79
CA THR A 23 -16.13 -0.79 -12.65
C THR A 23 -16.60 -0.42 -11.25
N LEU A 24 -15.67 -0.46 -10.28
CA LEU A 24 -15.96 -0.13 -8.89
C LEU A 24 -14.77 0.63 -8.29
N ILE A 25 -15.08 1.72 -7.58
CA ILE A 25 -14.13 2.51 -6.80
C ILE A 25 -14.72 2.67 -5.40
N LEU A 26 -14.04 2.15 -4.39
CA LEU A 26 -14.48 2.18 -2.99
C LEU A 26 -13.45 2.92 -2.13
N PRO A 27 -13.86 3.97 -1.39
CA PRO A 27 -12.98 4.58 -0.41
C PRO A 27 -12.66 3.57 0.71
N LEU A 28 -11.40 3.50 1.11
CA LEU A 28 -10.97 2.72 2.25
C LEU A 28 -11.05 3.57 3.53
N ALA A 29 -11.22 2.90 4.67
CA ALA A 29 -11.27 3.58 5.95
C ALA A 29 -10.00 4.40 6.20
N PRO A 30 -10.13 5.66 6.65
CA PRO A 30 -8.99 6.48 6.98
C PRO A 30 -8.18 5.83 8.11
N SER A 31 -6.87 5.98 8.04
CA SER A 31 -5.94 5.58 9.09
C SER A 31 -5.34 6.83 9.76
N ALA A 32 -4.33 6.66 10.60
CA ALA A 32 -3.61 7.77 11.22
C ALA A 32 -2.80 8.63 10.24
N SER A 33 -2.71 8.22 8.98
CA SER A 33 -2.04 8.96 7.90
C SER A 33 -2.98 9.94 7.23
N THR A 34 -2.44 11.00 6.64
CA THR A 34 -3.15 11.95 5.77
C THR A 34 -3.43 11.38 4.38
N ARG A 35 -2.91 10.19 4.06
CA ARG A 35 -3.17 9.51 2.80
C ARG A 35 -4.62 9.08 2.69
N ILE A 36 -5.17 9.25 1.49
CA ILE A 36 -6.50 8.77 1.13
C ILE A 36 -6.33 7.57 0.21
N TYR A 37 -7.01 6.49 0.54
CA TYR A 37 -6.93 5.25 -0.22
C TYR A 37 -8.27 4.85 -0.81
N TYR A 38 -8.21 4.30 -2.01
CA TYR A 38 -9.36 3.72 -2.71
C TYR A 38 -9.00 2.32 -3.20
N ARG A 39 -9.96 1.40 -3.12
CA ARG A 39 -9.86 0.12 -3.83
C ARG A 39 -10.56 0.25 -5.16
N LEU A 40 -9.84 -0.03 -6.26
CA LEU A 40 -10.35 -0.01 -7.62
C LEU A 40 -10.37 -1.43 -8.15
N SER A 41 -11.45 -1.79 -8.86
CA SER A 41 -11.56 -3.13 -9.42
C SER A 41 -12.33 -3.17 -10.74
N ASN A 42 -11.98 -4.14 -11.59
CA ASN A 42 -12.73 -4.58 -12.77
C ASN A 42 -12.46 -6.07 -12.97
N GLY A 43 -13.46 -6.91 -12.69
CA GLY A 43 -13.31 -8.36 -12.71
C GLY A 43 -12.25 -8.83 -11.71
N ASP A 44 -11.24 -9.54 -12.20
CA ASP A 44 -10.11 -10.06 -11.43
C ASP A 44 -8.97 -9.02 -11.22
N LYS A 45 -9.03 -7.90 -11.91
CA LYS A 45 -8.10 -6.79 -11.74
C LYS A 45 -8.49 -5.98 -10.51
N VAL A 46 -7.63 -5.95 -9.53
CA VAL A 46 -7.82 -5.18 -8.28
C VAL A 46 -6.53 -4.46 -7.92
N ALA A 47 -6.64 -3.20 -7.53
CA ALA A 47 -5.51 -2.38 -7.06
C ALA A 47 -5.96 -1.43 -5.95
N VAL A 48 -5.01 -0.97 -5.15
CA VAL A 48 -5.22 0.13 -4.20
C VAL A 48 -4.62 1.40 -4.78
N GLY A 49 -5.45 2.41 -4.97
CA GLY A 49 -5.05 3.75 -5.35
C GLY A 49 -4.82 4.61 -4.11
N ALA A 50 -3.78 5.41 -4.13
CA ALA A 50 -3.43 6.31 -3.05
C ALA A 50 -3.24 7.75 -3.53
N PHE A 51 -3.68 8.69 -2.71
CA PHE A 51 -3.39 10.12 -2.84
C PHE A 51 -2.80 10.65 -1.53
N ASN A 52 -1.75 11.45 -1.63
CA ASN A 52 -1.23 12.22 -0.49
C ASN A 52 -0.72 13.57 -0.99
N ALA A 53 -1.20 14.66 -0.38
CA ALA A 53 -0.79 16.01 -0.76
C ALA A 53 0.72 16.31 -0.51
N ASP A 54 1.36 15.58 0.40
CA ASP A 54 2.79 15.69 0.64
C ASP A 54 3.58 14.94 -0.43
N ARG A 55 4.09 15.70 -1.40
CA ARG A 55 4.87 15.16 -2.53
C ARG A 55 6.21 14.56 -2.10
N LYS A 56 6.85 15.13 -1.08
CA LYS A 56 8.14 14.61 -0.59
C LYS A 56 7.94 13.26 0.09
N GLU A 57 6.89 13.15 0.91
CA GLU A 57 6.53 11.88 1.54
C GLU A 57 6.16 10.82 0.48
N ASN A 58 5.46 11.19 -0.60
CA ASN A 58 5.18 10.27 -1.70
C ASN A 58 6.46 9.83 -2.41
N ALA A 59 7.37 10.74 -2.71
CA ALA A 59 8.63 10.40 -3.35
C ALA A 59 9.45 9.41 -2.50
N ALA A 60 9.57 9.66 -1.21
CA ALA A 60 10.23 8.76 -0.27
C ALA A 60 9.54 7.38 -0.21
N PHE A 61 8.21 7.37 -0.08
CA PHE A 61 7.44 6.12 -0.03
C PHE A 61 7.63 5.27 -1.28
N LEU A 62 7.53 5.89 -2.47
CA LEU A 62 7.70 5.18 -3.75
C LEU A 62 9.12 4.67 -3.95
N SER A 63 10.12 5.48 -3.60
CA SER A 63 11.53 5.08 -3.67
C SER A 63 11.82 3.90 -2.74
N PHE A 64 11.40 3.96 -1.48
CA PHE A 64 11.62 2.89 -0.51
C PHE A 64 10.85 1.62 -0.86
N SER A 65 9.60 1.74 -1.32
CA SER A 65 8.79 0.59 -1.73
C SER A 65 9.45 -0.18 -2.88
N LYS A 66 9.96 0.51 -3.89
CA LYS A 66 10.69 -0.09 -5.01
C LYS A 66 12.01 -0.73 -4.56
N HIS A 67 12.76 -0.04 -3.69
CA HIS A 67 14.00 -0.56 -3.14
C HIS A 67 13.77 -1.87 -2.36
N PHE A 68 12.77 -1.90 -1.47
CA PHE A 68 12.42 -3.09 -0.71
C PHE A 68 11.90 -4.22 -1.61
N LYS A 69 11.10 -3.90 -2.63
CA LYS A 69 10.61 -4.90 -3.58
C LYS A 69 11.75 -5.53 -4.38
N ASN A 70 12.73 -4.72 -4.83
CA ASN A 70 13.92 -5.21 -5.52
C ASN A 70 14.79 -6.14 -4.66
N LYS A 71 14.70 -6.03 -3.34
CA LYS A 71 15.34 -6.93 -2.37
C LYS A 71 14.44 -8.12 -1.98
N GLU A 72 13.35 -8.33 -2.71
CA GLU A 72 12.39 -9.41 -2.47
C GLU A 72 11.75 -9.38 -1.07
N LEU A 73 11.71 -8.20 -0.44
CA LEU A 73 11.05 -8.02 0.84
C LEU A 73 9.52 -7.92 0.67
N PRO A 74 8.73 -8.35 1.69
CA PRO A 74 7.27 -8.46 1.60
C PRO A 74 6.58 -7.10 1.70
N VAL A 75 6.68 -6.30 0.65
CA VAL A 75 6.01 -5.02 0.49
C VAL A 75 5.12 -5.04 -0.76
N PRO A 76 4.05 -4.22 -0.82
CA PRO A 76 3.23 -4.11 -2.02
C PRO A 76 4.04 -3.66 -3.22
N GLU A 77 3.73 -4.22 -4.38
CA GLU A 77 4.28 -3.73 -5.65
C GLU A 77 3.64 -2.40 -6.02
N ILE A 78 4.43 -1.45 -6.52
CA ILE A 78 3.93 -0.21 -7.12
C ILE A 78 3.70 -0.47 -8.61
N TYR A 79 2.45 -0.37 -9.05
CA TYR A 79 2.06 -0.65 -10.43
C TYR A 79 2.27 0.54 -11.36
N VAL A 80 1.75 1.70 -10.97
CA VAL A 80 1.83 2.96 -11.73
C VAL A 80 1.92 4.12 -10.75
N GLU A 81 2.65 5.18 -11.11
CA GLU A 81 2.77 6.39 -10.32
C GLU A 81 2.68 7.64 -11.18
N ARG A 82 2.05 8.70 -10.64
CA ARG A 82 2.09 10.08 -11.15
C ARG A 82 2.40 11.03 -10.01
N LEU A 83 3.69 11.15 -9.71
CA LEU A 83 4.17 11.94 -8.57
C LEU A 83 3.81 13.42 -8.68
N GLU A 84 3.73 13.98 -9.89
CA GLU A 84 3.31 15.36 -10.15
C GLU A 84 1.84 15.61 -9.77
N GLU A 85 1.01 14.58 -9.78
CA GLU A 85 -0.40 14.63 -9.37
C GLU A 85 -0.64 14.04 -7.98
N ASN A 86 0.44 13.59 -7.31
CA ASN A 86 0.42 13.01 -5.96
C ASN A 86 -0.41 11.72 -5.84
N VAL A 87 -0.50 10.94 -6.90
CA VAL A 87 -1.25 9.67 -6.95
C VAL A 87 -0.38 8.51 -7.41
N TYR A 88 -0.72 7.32 -6.94
CA TYR A 88 -0.10 6.06 -7.37
C TYR A 88 -1.05 4.89 -7.18
N LEU A 89 -0.80 3.80 -7.90
CA LEU A 89 -1.44 2.50 -7.70
C LEU A 89 -0.46 1.50 -7.14
N GLN A 90 -0.93 0.71 -6.20
CA GLN A 90 -0.17 -0.39 -5.61
C GLN A 90 -0.98 -1.68 -5.54
N GLU A 91 -0.27 -2.78 -5.32
CA GLU A 91 -0.83 -4.10 -5.06
C GLU A 91 -1.82 -4.06 -3.90
N ASP A 92 -2.98 -4.72 -4.07
CA ASP A 92 -3.96 -4.92 -3.01
C ASP A 92 -3.61 -6.19 -2.21
N LEU A 93 -3.21 -6.02 -0.97
CA LEU A 93 -2.91 -7.12 -0.04
C LEU A 93 -4.15 -7.60 0.74
N GLY A 94 -5.35 -7.14 0.37
CA GLY A 94 -6.60 -7.50 1.03
C GLY A 94 -7.00 -6.51 2.13
N ALA A 95 -8.08 -6.85 2.82
CA ALA A 95 -8.73 -5.97 3.79
C ALA A 95 -8.36 -6.27 5.26
N THR A 96 -7.69 -7.40 5.52
CA THR A 96 -7.39 -7.84 6.89
C THR A 96 -6.00 -7.38 7.30
N THR A 97 -5.95 -6.45 8.27
CA THR A 97 -4.70 -6.07 8.94
C THR A 97 -4.44 -6.98 10.14
N LEU A 98 -3.19 -7.05 10.61
CA LEU A 98 -2.88 -7.76 11.85
C LEU A 98 -3.71 -7.23 13.03
N TYR A 99 -3.90 -5.91 13.10
CA TYR A 99 -4.71 -5.27 14.13
C TYR A 99 -6.17 -5.73 14.08
N SER A 100 -6.83 -5.69 12.90
CA SER A 100 -8.22 -6.15 12.76
C SER A 100 -8.37 -7.64 13.04
N TYR A 101 -7.38 -8.44 12.68
CA TYR A 101 -7.34 -9.86 12.98
C TYR A 101 -7.27 -10.14 14.49
N LEU A 102 -6.44 -9.39 15.22
CA LEU A 102 -6.34 -9.48 16.68
C LEU A 102 -7.64 -9.09 17.38
N LEU A 103 -8.28 -8.00 16.92
CA LEU A 103 -9.55 -7.57 17.49
C LEU A 103 -10.64 -8.66 17.38
N GLN A 104 -10.66 -9.41 16.30
CA GLN A 104 -11.60 -10.52 16.10
C GLN A 104 -11.36 -11.69 17.08
N LYS A 105 -10.15 -11.84 17.60
CA LYS A 105 -9.78 -12.90 18.56
C LYS A 105 -10.10 -12.51 20.01
N GLY A 106 -10.35 -11.23 20.29
CA GLY A 106 -10.63 -10.73 21.65
C GLY A 106 -9.46 -11.02 22.60
N ASP A 107 -9.78 -11.52 23.79
CA ASP A 107 -8.80 -11.86 24.82
C ASP A 107 -8.09 -13.21 24.59
N LEU A 108 -8.45 -13.93 23.53
CA LEU A 108 -7.81 -15.19 23.19
C LEU A 108 -6.47 -14.92 22.49
N PHE A 109 -5.40 -15.50 23.02
CA PHE A 109 -4.07 -15.42 22.42
C PHE A 109 -3.50 -16.82 22.19
N PRO A 110 -4.02 -17.57 21.19
CA PRO A 110 -3.60 -18.93 20.93
C PRO A 110 -2.18 -18.99 20.33
N ASP A 111 -1.54 -20.16 20.41
CA ASP A 111 -0.14 -20.35 19.98
C ASP A 111 0.13 -19.93 18.53
N TYR A 112 -0.84 -20.08 17.62
CA TYR A 112 -0.66 -19.65 16.23
C TYR A 112 -0.50 -18.13 16.08
N LEU A 113 -1.08 -17.31 16.97
CA LEU A 113 -0.85 -15.86 16.99
C LEU A 113 0.60 -15.54 17.39
N ILE A 114 1.17 -16.29 18.33
CA ILE A 114 2.59 -16.16 18.69
C ILE A 114 3.46 -16.42 17.47
N GLN A 115 3.14 -17.42 16.66
CA GLN A 115 3.87 -17.70 15.42
C GLN A 115 3.77 -16.59 14.38
N ILE A 116 2.58 -15.96 14.25
CA ILE A 116 2.39 -14.80 13.38
C ILE A 116 3.26 -13.63 13.86
N TYR A 117 3.26 -13.31 15.15
CA TYR A 117 4.14 -12.26 15.72
C TYR A 117 5.62 -12.52 15.52
N LYS A 118 6.07 -13.77 15.71
CA LYS A 118 7.46 -14.14 15.42
C LYS A 118 7.83 -13.86 13.98
N LYS A 119 6.97 -14.22 13.02
CA LYS A 119 7.20 -13.92 11.60
C LYS A 119 7.24 -12.41 11.33
N VAL A 120 6.39 -11.62 11.98
CA VAL A 120 6.40 -10.15 11.85
C VAL A 120 7.74 -9.59 12.35
N VAL A 121 8.21 -10.02 13.51
CA VAL A 121 9.49 -9.57 14.08
C VAL A 121 10.68 -9.97 13.20
N GLU A 122 10.68 -11.19 12.65
CA GLU A 122 11.69 -11.65 11.69
C GLU A 122 11.71 -10.75 10.45
N GLN A 123 10.54 -10.45 9.86
CA GLN A 123 10.45 -9.58 8.69
C GLN A 123 10.86 -8.14 8.99
N LEU A 124 10.57 -7.62 10.18
CA LEU A 124 11.07 -6.30 10.62
C LEU A 124 12.60 -6.27 10.66
N ALA A 125 13.25 -7.32 11.15
CA ALA A 125 14.72 -7.44 11.14
C ALA A 125 15.26 -7.41 9.70
N HIS A 126 14.67 -8.17 8.79
CA HIS A 126 15.02 -8.16 7.37
C HIS A 126 14.85 -6.78 6.72
N LEU A 127 13.73 -6.10 6.98
CA LEU A 127 13.48 -4.74 6.50
C LEU A 127 14.52 -3.74 7.02
N GLN A 128 14.94 -3.84 8.27
CA GLN A 128 15.91 -2.93 8.88
C GLN A 128 17.35 -3.20 8.43
N ILE A 129 17.75 -4.44 8.32
CA ILE A 129 19.14 -4.81 8.02
C ILE A 129 19.36 -4.94 6.52
N GLU A 130 18.69 -5.86 5.86
CA GLU A 130 18.84 -6.09 4.42
C GLU A 130 18.20 -4.98 3.60
N GLY A 131 17.01 -4.53 4.00
CA GLY A 131 16.29 -3.44 3.37
C GLY A 131 16.99 -2.10 3.52
N GLY A 132 17.64 -1.84 4.67
CA GLY A 132 18.40 -0.63 4.92
C GLY A 132 19.72 -0.53 4.14
N ALA A 133 20.25 -1.65 3.66
CA ALA A 133 21.49 -1.66 2.90
C ALA A 133 21.30 -0.95 1.54
N GLU A 134 22.17 0.03 1.25
CA GLU A 134 22.17 0.79 -0.01
C GLU A 134 20.89 1.61 -0.28
N ILE A 135 20.08 1.86 0.75
CA ILE A 135 18.89 2.68 0.62
C ILE A 135 19.28 4.16 0.46
N ASP A 136 18.59 4.85 -0.44
CA ASP A 136 18.75 6.29 -0.62
C ASP A 136 17.86 7.06 0.37
N TYR A 137 18.46 7.67 1.37
CA TYR A 137 17.77 8.49 2.37
C TYR A 137 17.68 9.97 1.98
N SER A 138 18.09 10.35 0.77
CA SER A 138 18.06 11.75 0.31
C SER A 138 16.69 12.18 -0.24
N VAL A 139 15.75 11.26 -0.43
CA VAL A 139 14.40 11.48 -0.97
C VAL A 139 13.40 11.88 0.11
#